data_1d30f68ade1f30a62facdec08a94b45e
#
_entry.id   1d30f68ade1f30a62facdec08a94b45e
#
_cell.length_a   1.000
_cell.length_b   1.000
_cell.length_c   1.000
_cell.angle_alpha   90.00
_cell.angle_beta   90.00
_cell.angle_gamma   90.00
#
_symmetry.space_group_name_H-M   'P 1'
#
loop_
_entity.id
_entity.type
_entity.pdbx_description
1 polymer ?
#
loop_
_entity_poly.entity_id
_entity_poly.type
_entity_poly.pdbx_seq_one_letter_code
_entity_poly.pdbx_strand_id
1 'polypeptide(L)'
;MPGAFLAALLLLAATPALGAEAAVATEVPAGQSKSIRMRGLPAGAVVAVRIVTSGRLLVALVGMKQLKEPKPDSKPVFRGVVQGKLSFRVTISEADDYLLVLNNRAGKETLSVEAEIRAVRPPRKPPARDYSPRPEKASTSPSASSI
;
A
#
# COMPACT_ATOMS: atom_id res chain seq x y z
N MET A 1 -24.37 -30.25 -0.87
CA MET A 1 -23.05 -30.35 -1.50
C MET A 1 -22.08 -29.50 -0.75
N PRO A 2 -21.15 -30.06 -0.03
CA PRO A 2 -20.11 -29.25 0.57
C PRO A 2 -19.22 -28.77 -0.56
N GLY A 3 -19.38 -27.51 -0.94
CA GLY A 3 -18.39 -26.83 -1.74
C GLY A 3 -17.10 -26.80 -0.95
N ALA A 4 -16.06 -27.44 -1.41
CA ALA A 4 -14.73 -27.26 -0.87
C ALA A 4 -14.39 -25.78 -1.05
N PHE A 5 -14.55 -25.02 0.01
CA PHE A 5 -13.99 -23.68 0.07
C PHE A 5 -12.47 -23.84 0.17
N LEU A 6 -11.84 -23.96 -0.96
CA LEU A 6 -10.44 -23.61 -1.04
C LEU A 6 -10.41 -22.09 -0.84
N ALA A 7 -10.29 -21.68 0.40
CA ALA A 7 -9.73 -20.39 0.69
C ALA A 7 -8.30 -20.45 0.15
N ALA A 8 -8.12 -20.04 -1.09
CA ALA A 8 -6.81 -19.80 -1.62
C ALA A 8 -6.27 -18.60 -0.83
N LEU A 9 -5.70 -18.88 0.32
CA LEU A 9 -4.85 -17.98 1.06
C LEU A 9 -3.59 -17.84 0.18
N LEU A 10 -3.68 -16.94 -0.79
CA LEU A 10 -2.50 -16.56 -1.55
C LEU A 10 -1.59 -15.82 -0.56
N LEU A 11 -0.70 -16.59 0.06
CA LEU A 11 0.41 -16.04 0.81
C LEU A 11 1.31 -15.35 -0.22
N LEU A 12 1.08 -14.06 -0.43
CA LEU A 12 2.09 -13.24 -1.05
C LEU A 12 3.21 -13.10 -0.04
N ALA A 13 4.20 -13.97 -0.13
CA ALA A 13 5.48 -13.75 0.49
C ALA A 13 6.13 -12.56 -0.22
N ALA A 14 5.91 -11.36 0.32
CA ALA A 14 6.63 -10.20 -0.13
C ALA A 14 8.09 -10.37 0.26
N THR A 15 8.91 -10.87 -0.64
CA THR A 15 10.36 -10.71 -0.54
C THR A 15 10.68 -9.22 -0.55
N PRO A 16 11.59 -8.72 0.29
CA PRO A 16 11.91 -7.30 0.42
C PRO A 16 12.69 -6.73 -0.75
N ALA A 17 12.61 -7.31 -1.92
CA ALA A 17 13.17 -6.73 -3.13
C ALA A 17 12.26 -5.63 -3.64
N LEU A 18 12.85 -4.52 -3.99
CA LEU A 18 12.32 -3.35 -4.68
C LEU A 18 11.07 -3.66 -5.53
N GLY A 19 9.91 -3.19 -5.08
CA GLY A 19 8.66 -3.25 -5.85
C GLY A 19 7.99 -4.62 -5.80
N ALA A 20 7.30 -4.96 -4.70
CA ALA A 20 6.40 -6.10 -4.69
C ALA A 20 5.19 -5.78 -5.58
N GLU A 21 5.04 -6.50 -6.67
CA GLU A 21 3.89 -6.45 -7.57
C GLU A 21 3.13 -7.76 -7.48
N ALA A 22 1.82 -7.67 -7.29
CA ALA A 22 0.96 -8.84 -7.23
C ALA A 22 -0.29 -8.60 -8.06
N ALA A 23 -0.66 -9.60 -8.84
CA ALA A 23 -1.92 -9.66 -9.56
C ALA A 23 -2.77 -10.80 -9.00
N VAL A 24 -3.98 -10.49 -8.58
CA VAL A 24 -4.92 -11.45 -8.01
C VAL A 24 -6.21 -11.41 -8.81
N ALA A 25 -6.62 -12.56 -9.36
CA ALA A 25 -7.94 -12.75 -9.94
C ALA A 25 -8.77 -13.62 -8.99
N THR A 26 -9.91 -13.13 -8.58
CA THR A 26 -10.79 -13.84 -7.66
C THR A 26 -12.26 -13.58 -7.95
N GLU A 27 -13.12 -14.40 -7.42
CA GLU A 27 -14.57 -14.19 -7.41
C GLU A 27 -15.01 -13.85 -5.99
N VAL A 28 -15.86 -12.86 -5.87
CA VAL A 28 -16.49 -12.49 -4.61
C VAL A 28 -17.99 -12.81 -4.71
N PRO A 29 -18.44 -13.89 -4.04
CA PRO A 29 -19.84 -14.26 -4.08
C PRO A 29 -20.75 -13.17 -3.49
N ALA A 30 -21.99 -13.15 -3.94
CA ALA A 30 -23.02 -12.31 -3.38
C ALA A 30 -23.15 -12.52 -1.87
N GLY A 31 -23.29 -11.44 -1.11
CA GLY A 31 -23.42 -11.47 0.34
C GLY A 31 -22.12 -11.75 1.10
N GLN A 32 -20.99 -11.83 0.42
CA GLN A 32 -19.69 -12.13 1.01
C GLN A 32 -18.66 -11.02 0.80
N SER A 33 -17.58 -11.11 1.55
CA SER A 33 -16.41 -10.29 1.37
C SER A 33 -15.14 -11.15 1.35
N LYS A 34 -14.15 -10.72 0.61
CA LYS A 34 -12.81 -11.31 0.58
C LYS A 34 -11.77 -10.25 0.90
N SER A 35 -10.67 -10.68 1.45
CA SER A 35 -9.56 -9.80 1.76
C SER A 35 -8.24 -10.33 1.25
N ILE A 36 -7.39 -9.41 0.82
CA ILE A 36 -6.02 -9.68 0.38
C ILE A 36 -5.09 -9.06 1.42
N ARG A 37 -4.26 -9.88 2.04
CA ARG A 37 -3.33 -9.42 3.08
C ARG A 37 -2.00 -9.01 2.48
N MET A 38 -1.57 -7.81 2.80
CA MET A 38 -0.25 -7.29 2.50
C MET A 38 0.56 -7.24 3.79
N ARG A 39 1.63 -8.03 3.86
CA ARG A 39 2.44 -8.14 5.07
C ARG A 39 3.60 -7.16 5.07
N GLY A 40 3.86 -6.61 6.26
CA GLY A 40 5.08 -5.88 6.54
C GLY A 40 5.30 -4.63 5.69
N LEU A 41 4.26 -3.85 5.45
CA LEU A 41 4.41 -2.58 4.76
C LEU A 41 5.08 -1.57 5.70
N PRO A 42 6.22 -0.98 5.31
CA PRO A 42 6.86 0.03 6.12
C PRO A 42 6.13 1.37 6.04
N ALA A 43 6.31 2.21 7.06
CA ALA A 43 5.86 3.58 7.01
C ALA A 43 6.49 4.32 5.82
N GLY A 44 5.70 5.11 5.12
CA GLY A 44 6.13 5.82 3.91
C GLY A 44 6.04 5.01 2.62
N ALA A 45 5.74 3.71 2.68
CA ALA A 45 5.50 2.93 1.48
C ALA A 45 4.31 3.49 0.69
N VAL A 46 4.43 3.49 -0.61
CA VAL A 46 3.34 3.87 -1.52
C VAL A 46 2.73 2.61 -2.09
N VAL A 47 1.44 2.43 -1.88
CA VAL A 47 0.67 1.32 -2.41
C VAL A 47 -0.21 1.82 -3.54
N ALA A 48 0.01 1.30 -4.73
CA ALA A 48 -0.83 1.53 -5.89
C ALA A 48 -1.70 0.30 -6.13
N VAL A 49 -2.99 0.52 -6.20
CA VAL A 49 -3.99 -0.53 -6.40
C VAL A 49 -4.82 -0.23 -7.63
N ARG A 50 -4.97 -1.21 -8.48
CA ARG A 50 -5.87 -1.17 -9.62
C ARG A 50 -6.85 -2.33 -9.52
N ILE A 51 -8.12 -2.02 -9.58
CA ILE A 51 -9.18 -3.01 -9.46
C ILE A 51 -10.08 -2.94 -10.68
N VAL A 52 -10.36 -4.09 -11.26
CA VAL A 52 -11.35 -4.29 -12.31
C VAL A 52 -12.38 -5.28 -11.79
N THR A 53 -13.63 -4.90 -11.84
CA THR A 53 -14.75 -5.73 -11.36
C THR A 53 -15.87 -5.79 -12.38
N SER A 54 -16.59 -6.91 -12.40
CA SER A 54 -17.76 -7.08 -13.26
C SER A 54 -19.00 -6.33 -12.80
N GLY A 55 -19.00 -5.79 -11.58
CA GLY A 55 -20.12 -5.03 -11.02
C GLY A 55 -19.70 -4.12 -9.88
N ARG A 56 -20.67 -3.61 -9.16
CA ARG A 56 -20.43 -2.68 -8.05
C ARG A 56 -19.83 -3.40 -6.84
N LEU A 57 -18.70 -2.93 -6.39
CA LEU A 57 -17.94 -3.50 -5.28
C LEU A 57 -17.51 -2.39 -4.32
N LEU A 58 -17.64 -2.62 -3.02
CA LEU A 58 -17.04 -1.78 -2.00
C LEU A 58 -15.60 -2.23 -1.73
N VAL A 59 -14.68 -1.31 -1.73
CA VAL A 59 -13.27 -1.58 -1.50
C VAL A 59 -12.76 -0.73 -0.34
N ALA A 60 -12.03 -1.35 0.56
CA ALA A 60 -11.38 -0.66 1.66
C ALA A 60 -9.97 -1.20 1.89
N LEU A 61 -9.05 -0.31 2.27
CA LEU A 61 -7.71 -0.65 2.71
C LEU A 61 -7.60 -0.34 4.20
N VAL A 62 -7.33 -1.35 4.99
CA VAL A 62 -7.37 -1.25 6.47
C VAL A 62 -6.10 -1.82 7.06
N GLY A 63 -5.53 -1.14 8.06
CA GLY A 63 -4.41 -1.66 8.84
C GLY A 63 -4.85 -2.75 9.82
N MET A 64 -4.01 -3.77 10.02
CA MET A 64 -4.32 -4.88 10.95
C MET A 64 -4.41 -4.41 12.39
N LYS A 65 -3.60 -3.47 12.82
CA LYS A 65 -3.67 -2.90 14.16
C LYS A 65 -5.02 -2.23 14.40
N GLN A 66 -5.53 -1.53 13.43
CA GLN A 66 -6.84 -0.88 13.49
C GLN A 66 -7.98 -1.90 13.63
N LEU A 67 -7.87 -3.06 12.99
CA LEU A 67 -8.86 -4.13 13.11
C LEU A 67 -8.82 -4.83 14.47
N LYS A 68 -7.63 -4.97 15.06
CA LYS A 68 -7.45 -5.62 16.37
C LYS A 68 -7.87 -4.71 17.53
N GLU A 69 -7.60 -3.43 17.41
CA GLU A 69 -7.91 -2.41 18.41
C GLU A 69 -8.65 -1.23 17.76
N PRO A 70 -9.94 -1.41 17.44
CA PRO A 70 -10.70 -0.34 16.82
C PRO A 70 -10.86 0.82 17.81
N LYS A 71 -10.38 1.98 17.39
CA LYS A 71 -10.61 3.25 18.10
C LYS A 71 -11.82 3.96 17.50
N PRO A 72 -12.57 4.78 18.27
CA PRO A 72 -13.71 5.52 17.73
C PRO A 72 -13.38 6.39 16.51
N ASP A 73 -12.12 6.88 16.41
CA ASP A 73 -11.63 7.71 15.33
C ASP A 73 -10.94 6.93 14.22
N SER A 74 -10.95 5.60 14.30
CA SER A 74 -10.28 4.76 13.31
C SER A 74 -10.97 4.86 11.96
N LYS A 75 -10.23 5.31 10.96
CA LYS A 75 -10.68 5.38 9.57
C LYS A 75 -9.85 4.43 8.72
N PRO A 76 -10.45 3.77 7.72
CA PRO A 76 -9.67 3.02 6.75
C PRO A 76 -8.71 3.96 6.03
N VAL A 77 -7.56 3.43 5.59
CA VAL A 77 -6.58 4.17 4.80
C VAL A 77 -7.20 4.62 3.48
N PHE A 78 -8.04 3.78 2.92
CA PHE A 78 -8.81 4.07 1.73
C PHE A 78 -10.18 3.38 1.82
N ARG A 79 -11.20 4.04 1.31
CA ARG A 79 -12.53 3.47 1.13
C ARG A 79 -13.16 4.04 -0.13
N GLY A 80 -13.71 3.19 -0.95
CA GLY A 80 -14.36 3.62 -2.18
C GLY A 80 -15.29 2.57 -2.75
N VAL A 81 -16.10 3.00 -3.70
CA VAL A 81 -16.97 2.14 -4.50
C VAL A 81 -16.35 1.99 -5.87
N VAL A 82 -16.17 0.76 -6.30
CA VAL A 82 -15.72 0.43 -7.65
C VAL A 82 -16.92 0.02 -8.48
N GLN A 83 -17.06 0.62 -9.64
CA GLN A 83 -18.03 0.22 -10.64
C GLN A 83 -17.28 0.10 -11.97
N GLY A 84 -16.90 -1.13 -12.29
CA GLY A 84 -16.07 -1.44 -13.44
C GLY A 84 -14.57 -1.35 -13.14
N LYS A 85 -14.02 -0.18 -12.92
CA LYS A 85 -12.59 0.04 -12.77
C LYS A 85 -12.26 1.13 -11.76
N LEU A 86 -11.28 0.88 -10.92
CA LEU A 86 -10.74 1.87 -9.97
C LEU A 86 -9.23 1.74 -9.89
N SER A 87 -8.55 2.86 -9.86
CA SER A 87 -7.14 2.94 -9.53
C SER A 87 -6.94 3.97 -8.43
N PHE A 88 -6.19 3.61 -7.42
CA PHE A 88 -5.84 4.54 -6.36
C PHE A 88 -4.42 4.30 -5.86
N ARG A 89 -3.89 5.30 -5.20
CA ARG A 89 -2.56 5.28 -4.62
C ARG A 89 -2.62 5.88 -3.23
N VAL A 90 -2.04 5.21 -2.26
CA VAL A 90 -1.99 5.68 -0.87
C VAL A 90 -0.58 5.56 -0.32
N THR A 91 -0.25 6.46 0.58
CA THR A 91 0.99 6.40 1.36
C THR A 91 0.69 5.81 2.73
N ILE A 92 1.44 4.78 3.11
CA ILE A 92 1.30 4.11 4.39
C ILE A 92 1.91 4.97 5.48
N SER A 93 1.13 5.32 6.50
CA SER A 93 1.59 6.17 7.60
C SER A 93 2.27 5.39 8.72
N GLU A 94 1.85 4.16 8.97
CA GLU A 94 2.39 3.30 10.01
C GLU A 94 2.84 1.95 9.45
N ALA A 95 3.98 1.46 9.91
CA ALA A 95 4.41 0.11 9.59
C ALA A 95 3.43 -0.91 10.18
N ASP A 96 2.81 -1.71 9.33
CA ASP A 96 1.81 -2.70 9.71
C ASP A 96 1.55 -3.67 8.57
N ASP A 97 0.80 -4.72 8.85
CA ASP A 97 0.12 -5.49 7.83
C ASP A 97 -1.19 -4.79 7.45
N TYR A 98 -1.55 -4.84 6.19
CA TYR A 98 -2.76 -4.20 5.67
C TYR A 98 -3.65 -5.22 4.96
N LEU A 99 -4.95 -4.99 5.02
CA LEU A 99 -5.94 -5.77 4.30
C LEU A 99 -6.62 -4.91 3.24
N LEU A 100 -6.61 -5.40 2.01
CA LEU A 100 -7.48 -4.91 0.96
C LEU A 100 -8.77 -5.73 1.01
N VAL A 101 -9.85 -5.10 1.44
CA VAL A 101 -11.15 -5.74 1.62
C VAL A 101 -12.01 -5.51 0.38
N LEU A 102 -12.45 -6.59 -0.23
CA LEU A 102 -13.36 -6.61 -1.36
C LEU A 102 -14.75 -7.04 -0.84
N ASN A 103 -15.64 -6.08 -0.68
CA ASN A 103 -16.91 -6.29 -0.01
C ASN A 103 -18.08 -6.32 -1.00
N ASN A 104 -18.69 -7.47 -1.15
CA ASN A 104 -19.89 -7.71 -1.97
C ASN A 104 -21.10 -8.11 -1.11
N ARG A 105 -21.14 -7.72 0.15
CA ARG A 105 -22.20 -8.12 1.09
C ARG A 105 -23.58 -7.61 0.65
N ALA A 106 -23.63 -6.43 0.06
CA ALA A 106 -24.86 -5.84 -0.45
C ALA A 106 -25.19 -6.29 -1.88
N GLY A 107 -24.30 -7.02 -2.53
CA GLY A 107 -24.47 -7.48 -3.91
C GLY A 107 -25.41 -8.69 -4.01
N LYS A 108 -26.06 -8.82 -5.13
CA LYS A 108 -26.97 -9.92 -5.46
C LYS A 108 -26.35 -10.94 -6.38
N GLU A 109 -25.21 -10.64 -6.95
CA GLU A 109 -24.50 -11.47 -7.93
C GLU A 109 -23.06 -11.68 -7.52
N THR A 110 -22.49 -12.81 -7.92
CA THR A 110 -21.06 -13.06 -7.81
C THR A 110 -20.31 -12.12 -8.75
N LEU A 111 -19.29 -11.44 -8.22
CA LEU A 111 -18.44 -10.52 -8.98
C LEU A 111 -17.10 -11.17 -9.29
N SER A 112 -16.65 -11.01 -10.53
CA SER A 112 -15.28 -11.31 -10.92
C SER A 112 -14.42 -10.07 -10.66
N VAL A 113 -13.36 -10.22 -9.91
CA VAL A 113 -12.49 -9.13 -9.50
C VAL A 113 -11.05 -9.44 -9.87
N GLU A 114 -10.41 -8.51 -10.55
CA GLU A 114 -8.98 -8.52 -10.79
C GLU A 114 -8.36 -7.35 -10.02
N ALA A 115 -7.39 -7.64 -9.18
CA ALA A 115 -6.67 -6.64 -8.41
C ALA A 115 -5.19 -6.69 -8.71
N GLU A 116 -4.61 -5.57 -9.11
CA GLU A 116 -3.17 -5.39 -9.22
C GLU A 116 -2.71 -4.51 -8.07
N ILE A 117 -1.76 -4.98 -7.30
CA ILE A 117 -1.22 -4.28 -6.15
C ILE A 117 0.28 -4.11 -6.35
N ARG A 118 0.73 -2.89 -6.26
CA ARG A 118 2.15 -2.55 -6.31
C ARG A 118 2.51 -1.76 -5.06
N ALA A 119 3.45 -2.27 -4.29
CA ALA A 119 4.00 -1.56 -3.15
C ALA A 119 5.43 -1.12 -3.46
N VAL A 120 5.69 0.15 -3.32
CA VAL A 120 7.01 0.75 -3.52
C VAL A 120 7.50 1.27 -2.18
N ARG A 121 8.70 0.87 -1.79
CA ARG A 121 9.33 1.43 -0.60
C ARG A 121 9.59 2.92 -0.80
N PRO A 122 9.50 3.72 0.27
CA PRO A 122 9.92 5.10 0.18
C PRO A 122 11.38 5.14 -0.25
N PRO A 123 11.77 6.10 -1.10
CA PRO A 123 13.17 6.31 -1.38
C PRO A 123 13.88 6.51 -0.03
N ARG A 124 14.95 5.75 0.21
CA ARG A 124 15.81 6.03 1.35
C ARG A 124 16.20 7.49 1.23
N LYS A 125 15.85 8.29 2.23
CA LYS A 125 16.48 9.59 2.36
C LYS A 125 17.98 9.34 2.28
N PRO A 126 18.69 9.93 1.30
CA PRO A 126 20.13 9.88 1.33
C PRO A 126 20.53 10.35 2.72
N PRO A 127 21.50 9.68 3.39
CA PRO A 127 21.96 10.14 4.68
C PRO A 127 22.22 11.63 4.52
N ALA A 128 21.63 12.44 5.39
CA ALA A 128 21.80 13.86 5.36
C ALA A 128 23.30 14.06 5.17
N ARG A 129 23.69 14.44 3.98
CA ARG A 129 25.06 14.86 3.76
C ARG A 129 25.22 15.98 4.76
N ASP A 130 25.95 15.69 5.79
CA ASP A 130 26.44 16.72 6.66
C ASP A 130 27.12 17.73 5.74
N TYR A 131 26.33 18.67 5.29
CA TYR A 131 26.86 19.82 4.61
C TYR A 131 27.54 20.64 5.69
N SER A 132 28.64 20.12 6.19
CA SER A 132 29.62 20.94 6.83
C SER A 132 30.10 21.89 5.75
N PRO A 133 29.74 23.17 5.81
CA PRO A 133 30.35 24.11 4.90
C PRO A 133 31.85 23.90 5.12
N ARG A 134 32.50 23.35 4.10
CA ARG A 134 33.95 23.32 4.08
C ARG A 134 34.37 24.72 4.46
N PRO A 135 35.10 24.92 5.54
CA PRO A 135 35.61 26.23 5.81
C PRO A 135 36.36 26.62 4.55
N GLU A 136 35.77 27.53 3.82
CA GLU A 136 36.50 28.19 2.78
C GLU A 136 37.74 28.66 3.48
N LYS A 137 38.85 27.99 3.19
CA LYS A 137 40.15 28.60 3.53
C LYS A 137 40.10 29.94 2.85
N ALA A 138 39.75 30.92 3.60
CA ALA A 138 39.97 32.28 3.17
C ALA A 138 41.40 32.26 2.65
N SER A 139 41.54 32.21 1.36
CA SER A 139 42.81 32.47 0.77
C SER A 139 43.10 33.91 1.14
N THR A 140 43.70 34.09 2.28
CA THR A 140 44.43 35.28 2.55
C THR A 140 45.48 35.31 1.47
N SER A 141 45.15 35.94 0.38
CA SER A 141 46.20 36.44 -0.50
C SER A 141 47.16 37.18 0.38
N PRO A 142 48.37 36.74 0.52
CA PRO A 142 49.34 37.60 1.14
C PRO A 142 49.39 38.84 0.26
N SER A 143 48.85 39.91 0.75
CA SER A 143 49.16 41.17 0.15
C SER A 143 50.65 41.29 0.27
N ALA A 144 51.35 41.03 -0.79
CA ALA A 144 52.71 41.39 -0.88
C ALA A 144 52.74 42.91 -0.75
N SER A 145 53.01 43.38 0.41
CA SER A 145 53.38 44.77 0.56
C SER A 145 54.70 44.92 -0.10
N SER A 146 54.71 45.23 -1.34
CA SER A 146 55.88 45.79 -1.97
C SER A 146 56.07 47.17 -1.40
N ILE A 147 57.13 47.34 -0.86
CA ILE A 147 57.65 48.64 -0.47
C ILE A 147 57.71 49.57 -1.64
#